data_fb1ba849881ad98b581839d8e4973a4c
#
_entry.id   fb1ba849881ad98b581839d8e4973a4c
#
_cell.length_a   1.000
_cell.length_b   1.000
_cell.length_c   1.000
_cell.angle_alpha   90.00
_cell.angle_beta   90.00
_cell.angle_gamma   90.00
#
_symmetry.space_group_name_H-M   'P 1'
#
loop_
_entity.id
_entity.type
_entity.pdbx_description
1 polymer ?
#
loop_
_entity_poly.entity_id
_entity_poly.type
_entity_poly.pdbx_seq_one_letter_code
_entity_poly.pdbx_strand_id
1 'polypeptide(L)'
;MTDNKIYFKFDGKRYGGNKGDTIASALLRNNVKLVGRSFKYHRPRGIYTCGIEEPNALVQIINEYNEPNVRPTVKKIYEGMVVKSQNRWPSLKTDFGSVNNLFSPIFSAGFYYKTFMGPKGFWKNLYEPLIRRTAGLGKPPREFYSKSTHLHHNVDILIGGGGLSGLLAAKKLAGTDKDVLLIERENELGGILKN
;
A
#
# COMPACT_ATOMS: atom_id res chain seq x y z
N MET A 1 25.20 -2.47 -23.57
CA MET A 1 23.78 -2.54 -23.12
C MET A 1 23.81 -2.74 -21.62
N THR A 2 23.62 -1.69 -20.86
CA THR A 2 23.61 -1.76 -19.40
C THR A 2 22.45 -2.64 -18.96
N ASP A 3 22.77 -3.67 -18.21
CA ASP A 3 21.82 -4.66 -17.71
C ASP A 3 20.85 -3.93 -16.73
N ASN A 4 19.69 -3.51 -17.24
CA ASN A 4 18.71 -2.71 -16.53
C ASN A 4 17.80 -3.59 -15.64
N LYS A 5 18.21 -4.87 -15.43
CA LYS A 5 17.48 -5.82 -14.64
C LYS A 5 17.70 -5.64 -13.15
N ILE A 6 16.62 -5.62 -12.39
CA ILE A 6 16.57 -5.55 -10.94
C ILE A 6 15.95 -6.84 -10.43
N TYR A 7 16.52 -7.43 -9.40
CA TYR A 7 15.99 -8.64 -8.77
C TYR A 7 15.46 -8.36 -7.38
N PHE A 8 14.30 -8.92 -7.11
CA PHE A 8 13.64 -8.82 -5.81
C PHE A 8 13.02 -10.17 -5.42
N LYS A 9 12.60 -10.31 -4.16
CA LYS A 9 11.92 -11.50 -3.67
C LYS A 9 10.46 -11.18 -3.36
N PHE A 10 9.55 -12.07 -3.77
CA PHE A 10 8.16 -12.06 -3.35
C PHE A 10 7.78 -13.42 -2.79
N ASP A 11 7.34 -13.45 -1.53
CA ASP A 11 7.04 -14.67 -0.76
C ASP A 11 8.16 -15.73 -0.84
N GLY A 12 9.42 -15.28 -0.75
CA GLY A 12 10.61 -16.11 -0.77
C GLY A 12 11.12 -16.51 -2.16
N LYS A 13 10.37 -16.25 -3.24
CA LYS A 13 10.81 -16.52 -4.61
C LYS A 13 11.44 -15.28 -5.23
N ARG A 14 12.53 -15.48 -6.00
CA ARG A 14 13.23 -14.43 -6.72
C ARG A 14 12.53 -14.14 -8.05
N TYR A 15 12.34 -12.87 -8.35
CA TYR A 15 11.76 -12.36 -9.59
C TYR A 15 12.64 -11.24 -10.16
N GLY A 16 12.63 -11.10 -11.49
CA GLY A 16 13.31 -10.02 -12.17
C GLY A 16 12.31 -8.99 -12.73
N GLY A 17 12.70 -7.75 -12.70
CA GLY A 17 12.01 -6.65 -13.36
C GLY A 17 13.00 -5.67 -13.97
N ASN A 18 12.53 -4.64 -14.62
CA ASN A 18 13.35 -3.57 -15.17
C ASN A 18 13.43 -2.39 -14.20
N LYS A 19 14.49 -1.59 -14.33
CA LYS A 19 14.59 -0.32 -13.60
C LYS A 19 13.37 0.56 -13.95
N GLY A 20 12.68 1.04 -12.91
CA GLY A 20 11.45 1.81 -13.05
C GLY A 20 10.17 0.99 -12.90
N ASP A 21 10.22 -0.34 -13.02
CA ASP A 21 9.07 -1.18 -12.73
C ASP A 21 8.57 -0.99 -11.30
N THR A 22 7.27 -1.03 -11.12
CA THR A 22 6.66 -1.18 -9.80
C THR A 22 6.65 -2.65 -9.37
N ILE A 23 6.42 -2.93 -8.09
CA ILE A 23 6.26 -4.31 -7.62
C ILE A 23 5.16 -5.01 -8.44
N ALA A 24 4.07 -4.31 -8.73
CA ALA A 24 2.94 -4.85 -9.50
C ALA A 24 3.32 -5.18 -10.94
N SER A 25 3.94 -4.25 -11.68
CA SER A 25 4.33 -4.47 -13.07
C SER A 25 5.35 -5.59 -13.19
N ALA A 26 6.32 -5.65 -12.27
CA ALA A 26 7.31 -6.71 -12.24
C ALA A 26 6.68 -8.09 -11.94
N LEU A 27 5.74 -8.18 -11.00
CA LEU A 27 5.02 -9.44 -10.71
C LEU A 27 4.18 -9.91 -11.90
N LEU A 28 3.42 -8.99 -12.53
CA LEU A 28 2.62 -9.32 -13.72
C LEU A 28 3.48 -9.79 -14.90
N ARG A 29 4.61 -9.15 -15.14
CA ARG A 29 5.61 -9.58 -16.16
C ARG A 29 6.10 -11.00 -15.92
N ASN A 30 6.21 -11.42 -14.66
CA ASN A 30 6.57 -12.78 -14.26
C ASN A 30 5.35 -13.71 -14.12
N ASN A 31 4.19 -13.34 -14.66
CA ASN A 31 2.93 -14.11 -14.59
C ASN A 31 2.44 -14.41 -13.16
N VAL A 32 2.80 -13.57 -12.21
CA VAL A 32 2.31 -13.67 -10.83
C VAL A 32 1.02 -12.87 -10.71
N LYS A 33 -0.12 -13.57 -10.80
CA LYS A 33 -1.46 -12.96 -10.78
C LYS A 33 -2.06 -12.86 -9.39
N LEU A 34 -1.69 -13.76 -8.48
CA LEU A 34 -2.19 -13.80 -7.11
C LEU A 34 -1.23 -13.07 -6.18
N VAL A 35 -1.67 -11.95 -5.60
CA VAL A 35 -0.82 -11.06 -4.80
C VAL A 35 -1.29 -10.95 -3.35
N GLY A 36 -2.56 -11.18 -3.08
CA GLY A 36 -3.12 -11.08 -1.75
C GLY A 36 -4.43 -11.85 -1.58
N ARG A 37 -5.02 -11.74 -0.41
CA ARG A 37 -6.32 -12.29 -0.07
C ARG A 37 -7.23 -11.21 0.50
N SER A 38 -8.55 -11.33 0.30
CA SER A 38 -9.50 -10.37 0.87
C SER A 38 -9.61 -10.51 2.39
N PHE A 39 -9.96 -9.42 3.07
CA PHE A 39 -9.99 -9.39 4.54
C PHE A 39 -10.95 -10.42 5.15
N LYS A 40 -12.15 -10.47 4.64
CA LYS A 40 -13.26 -11.15 5.29
C LYS A 40 -13.33 -12.62 4.89
N TYR A 41 -13.25 -12.89 3.60
CA TYR A 41 -13.47 -14.22 3.05
C TYR A 41 -12.19 -14.88 2.52
N HIS A 42 -11.05 -14.23 2.63
CA HIS A 42 -9.79 -14.72 2.11
C HIS A 42 -9.84 -15.13 0.63
N ARG A 43 -10.71 -14.48 -0.15
CA ARG A 43 -10.80 -14.72 -1.59
C ARG A 43 -9.52 -14.28 -2.29
N PRO A 44 -9.07 -15.02 -3.32
CA PRO A 44 -7.89 -14.63 -4.09
C PRO A 44 -8.01 -13.21 -4.65
N ARG A 45 -6.94 -12.43 -4.53
CA ARG A 45 -6.84 -11.06 -5.02
C ARG A 45 -5.59 -10.88 -5.87
N GLY A 46 -5.79 -10.32 -7.05
CA GLY A 46 -4.72 -9.87 -7.94
C GLY A 46 -4.66 -8.36 -7.98
N ILE A 47 -3.87 -7.86 -8.92
CA ILE A 47 -3.77 -6.44 -9.25
C ILE A 47 -4.95 -6.10 -10.16
N TYR A 48 -5.72 -5.10 -9.80
CA TYR A 48 -6.95 -4.71 -10.47
C TYR A 48 -6.77 -3.44 -11.31
N THR A 49 -6.04 -2.45 -10.77
CA THR A 49 -5.79 -1.16 -11.42
C THR A 49 -4.31 -0.81 -11.43
N CYS A 50 -3.98 0.40 -11.86
CA CYS A 50 -2.63 0.97 -11.76
C CYS A 50 -2.60 2.14 -10.78
N GLY A 51 -1.40 2.52 -10.34
CA GLY A 51 -1.21 3.69 -9.48
C GLY A 51 -1.84 3.59 -8.09
N ILE A 52 -2.24 4.72 -7.56
CA ILE A 52 -2.77 4.86 -6.19
C ILE A 52 -4.19 4.32 -6.02
N GLU A 53 -4.87 4.02 -7.11
CA GLU A 53 -6.27 3.59 -7.12
C GLU A 53 -6.44 2.08 -6.92
N GLU A 54 -5.33 1.33 -6.74
CA GLU A 54 -5.39 -0.10 -6.51
C GLU A 54 -6.10 -0.44 -5.19
N PRO A 55 -7.27 -1.08 -5.24
CA PRO A 55 -8.07 -1.35 -4.06
C PRO A 55 -7.80 -2.73 -3.43
N ASN A 56 -7.21 -3.66 -4.16
CA ASN A 56 -7.20 -5.07 -3.80
C ASN A 56 -5.87 -5.60 -3.29
N ALA A 57 -4.78 -5.12 -3.89
CA ALA A 57 -3.46 -5.66 -3.62
C ALA A 57 -2.75 -4.81 -2.55
N LEU A 58 -2.42 -5.44 -1.44
CA LEU A 58 -1.56 -4.88 -0.41
C LEU A 58 -0.46 -5.87 -0.11
N VAL A 59 0.76 -5.36 0.02
CA VAL A 59 1.94 -6.15 0.34
C VAL A 59 2.70 -5.53 1.49
N GLN A 60 3.58 -6.31 2.10
CA GLN A 60 4.52 -5.86 3.11
C GLN A 60 5.93 -5.86 2.53
N ILE A 61 6.66 -4.76 2.69
CA ILE A 61 8.07 -4.69 2.37
C ILE A 61 8.84 -5.01 3.63
N ILE A 62 9.74 -5.99 3.54
CA ILE A 62 10.63 -6.37 4.61
C ILE A 62 11.93 -5.60 4.44
N ASN A 63 12.06 -4.55 5.19
CA ASN A 63 13.25 -3.73 5.34
C ASN A 63 13.52 -3.52 6.84
N GLU A 64 14.36 -2.58 7.19
CA GLU A 64 14.63 -2.23 8.60
C GLU A 64 13.36 -1.91 9.39
N TYR A 65 12.33 -1.35 8.74
CA TYR A 65 11.10 -0.85 9.37
C TYR A 65 9.89 -1.74 9.14
N ASN A 66 9.96 -2.74 8.24
CA ASN A 66 8.82 -3.60 7.88
C ASN A 66 7.58 -2.80 7.46
N GLU A 67 7.63 -2.16 6.29
CA GLU A 67 6.52 -1.34 5.76
C GLU A 67 5.30 -2.20 5.41
N PRO A 68 4.21 -2.18 6.19
CA PRO A 68 2.98 -2.91 5.88
C PRO A 68 2.05 -2.11 4.99
N ASN A 69 1.08 -2.78 4.40
CA ASN A 69 -0.03 -2.19 3.63
C ASN A 69 0.43 -1.32 2.45
N VAL A 70 1.56 -1.70 1.84
CA VAL A 70 2.10 -1.00 0.67
C VAL A 70 1.32 -1.40 -0.58
N ARG A 71 0.92 -0.43 -1.38
CA ARG A 71 0.34 -0.69 -2.70
C ARG A 71 1.45 -1.04 -3.70
N PRO A 72 1.45 -2.25 -4.25
CA PRO A 72 2.50 -2.71 -5.16
C PRO A 72 2.50 -1.95 -6.50
N THR A 73 1.42 -1.28 -6.83
CA THR A 73 1.25 -0.48 -8.05
C THR A 73 1.94 0.88 -8.00
N VAL A 74 2.34 1.34 -6.80
CA VAL A 74 3.00 2.64 -6.61
C VAL A 74 4.48 2.48 -6.29
N LYS A 75 4.83 1.43 -5.55
CA LYS A 75 6.20 1.23 -5.07
C LYS A 75 7.10 0.63 -6.14
N LYS A 76 8.13 1.37 -6.55
CA LYS A 76 9.15 0.89 -7.49
C LYS A 76 10.03 -0.17 -6.86
N ILE A 77 10.44 -1.16 -7.66
CA ILE A 77 11.39 -2.20 -7.23
C ILE A 77 12.80 -1.65 -7.12
N TYR A 78 13.57 -2.21 -6.22
CA TYR A 78 15.02 -1.99 -6.10
C TYR A 78 15.73 -3.32 -5.84
N GLU A 79 17.04 -3.35 -6.11
CA GLU A 79 17.83 -4.57 -5.99
C GLU A 79 17.81 -5.11 -4.55
N GLY A 80 17.58 -6.41 -4.40
CA GLY A 80 17.51 -7.06 -3.10
C GLY A 80 16.23 -6.84 -2.29
N MET A 81 15.24 -6.10 -2.82
CA MET A 81 13.96 -5.87 -2.15
C MET A 81 13.29 -7.18 -1.74
N VAL A 82 12.76 -7.24 -0.53
CA VAL A 82 12.01 -8.39 -0.04
C VAL A 82 10.57 -7.97 0.22
N VAL A 83 9.64 -8.63 -0.48
CA VAL A 83 8.21 -8.35 -0.40
C VAL A 83 7.47 -9.60 0.06
N LYS A 84 6.51 -9.44 0.96
CA LYS A 84 5.61 -10.50 1.41
C LYS A 84 4.16 -10.13 1.13
N SER A 85 3.38 -11.11 0.73
CA SER A 85 1.93 -10.98 0.67
C SER A 85 1.34 -10.90 2.09
N GLN A 86 0.21 -10.24 2.19
CA GLN A 86 -0.53 -10.08 3.44
C GLN A 86 -1.82 -10.90 3.45
N ASN A 87 -2.43 -11.02 4.63
CA ASN A 87 -3.72 -11.66 4.85
C ASN A 87 -3.81 -13.09 4.30
N ARG A 88 -2.88 -13.93 4.66
CA ARG A 88 -2.83 -15.35 4.27
C ARG A 88 -2.29 -16.23 5.36
N TRP A 89 -2.68 -17.50 5.39
CA TRP A 89 -2.12 -18.51 6.29
C TRP A 89 -2.37 -19.94 5.77
N PRO A 90 -1.34 -20.76 5.52
CA PRO A 90 0.10 -20.41 5.57
C PRO A 90 0.62 -19.73 4.31
N SER A 91 -0.06 -19.82 3.17
CA SER A 91 0.41 -19.29 1.89
C SER A 91 -0.73 -18.67 1.06
N LEU A 92 -0.39 -17.92 0.01
CA LEU A 92 -1.41 -17.40 -0.92
C LEU A 92 -2.19 -18.49 -1.66
N LYS A 93 -1.54 -19.62 -1.97
CA LYS A 93 -2.17 -20.72 -2.70
C LYS A 93 -3.04 -21.56 -1.77
N THR A 94 -2.50 -21.92 -0.60
CA THR A 94 -3.20 -22.71 0.42
C THR A 94 -3.44 -21.79 1.62
N ASP A 95 -4.66 -21.30 1.73
CA ASP A 95 -5.03 -20.36 2.79
C ASP A 95 -6.22 -20.91 3.57
N PHE A 96 -5.96 -21.30 4.82
CA PHE A 96 -7.01 -21.83 5.70
C PHE A 96 -8.05 -20.78 6.09
N GLY A 97 -7.71 -19.48 6.03
CA GLY A 97 -8.67 -18.40 6.24
C GLY A 97 -9.81 -18.39 5.20
N SER A 98 -9.63 -19.10 4.06
CA SER A 98 -10.67 -19.23 3.04
C SER A 98 -11.91 -20.01 3.52
N VAL A 99 -11.81 -20.76 4.62
CA VAL A 99 -12.95 -21.41 5.29
C VAL A 99 -14.02 -20.37 5.68
N ASN A 100 -13.63 -19.13 5.96
CA ASN A 100 -14.59 -18.04 6.23
C ASN A 100 -15.58 -17.80 5.07
N ASN A 101 -15.25 -18.25 3.85
CA ASN A 101 -16.15 -18.12 2.72
C ASN A 101 -17.41 -19.01 2.85
N LEU A 102 -17.32 -20.12 3.59
CA LEU A 102 -18.46 -21.00 3.89
C LEU A 102 -19.48 -20.30 4.80
N PHE A 103 -19.01 -19.38 5.64
CA PHE A 103 -19.84 -18.60 6.55
C PHE A 103 -20.35 -17.29 5.93
N SER A 104 -20.26 -17.15 4.60
CA SER A 104 -20.65 -15.92 3.92
C SER A 104 -22.10 -15.46 4.17
N PRO A 105 -23.12 -16.33 4.37
CA PRO A 105 -24.46 -15.89 4.71
C PRO A 105 -24.55 -15.19 6.07
N ILE A 106 -23.72 -15.63 7.05
CA ILE A 106 -23.69 -15.05 8.40
C ILE A 106 -22.92 -13.74 8.41
N PHE A 107 -21.89 -13.64 7.61
CA PHE A 107 -21.03 -12.46 7.50
C PHE A 107 -21.54 -11.45 6.46
N SER A 108 -22.81 -11.11 6.49
CA SER A 108 -23.36 -10.06 5.61
C SER A 108 -22.67 -8.71 5.81
N ALA A 109 -22.91 -7.77 4.90
CA ALA A 109 -22.38 -6.42 5.04
C ALA A 109 -22.85 -5.79 6.37
N GLY A 110 -21.93 -5.17 7.11
CA GLY A 110 -22.25 -4.54 8.39
C GLY A 110 -22.50 -5.52 9.56
N PHE A 111 -22.19 -6.81 9.41
CA PHE A 111 -22.39 -7.81 10.46
C PHE A 111 -21.76 -7.40 11.81
N TYR A 112 -20.63 -6.73 11.80
CA TYR A 112 -19.93 -6.31 13.00
C TYR A 112 -20.67 -5.20 13.77
N TYR A 113 -21.45 -4.37 13.10
CA TYR A 113 -22.31 -3.38 13.77
C TYR A 113 -23.49 -4.03 14.50
N LYS A 114 -23.94 -5.20 14.05
CA LYS A 114 -25.07 -5.92 14.65
C LYS A 114 -24.61 -6.93 15.68
N THR A 115 -23.51 -7.61 15.45
CA THR A 115 -23.07 -8.78 16.22
C THR A 115 -22.19 -8.42 17.42
N PHE A 116 -21.43 -7.33 17.33
CA PHE A 116 -20.42 -6.97 18.32
C PHE A 116 -20.77 -5.72 19.14
N MET A 117 -22.06 -5.45 19.32
CA MET A 117 -22.56 -4.25 20.04
C MET A 117 -22.52 -4.36 21.56
N GLY A 118 -22.41 -5.54 22.12
CA GLY A 118 -22.43 -5.74 23.58
C GLY A 118 -21.48 -6.82 24.03
N PRO A 119 -21.12 -6.88 25.33
CA PRO A 119 -21.29 -5.85 26.39
C PRO A 119 -20.38 -4.63 26.25
N LYS A 120 -20.64 -3.55 27.00
CA LYS A 120 -19.82 -2.34 27.00
C LYS A 120 -18.34 -2.67 27.25
N GLY A 121 -17.44 -2.09 26.44
CA GLY A 121 -15.99 -2.30 26.54
C GLY A 121 -15.45 -3.51 25.77
N PHE A 122 -16.28 -4.48 25.38
CA PHE A 122 -15.83 -5.64 24.63
C PHE A 122 -15.34 -5.29 23.21
N TRP A 123 -15.92 -4.24 22.61
CA TRP A 123 -15.46 -3.77 21.33
C TRP A 123 -13.96 -3.44 21.34
N LYS A 124 -13.54 -2.55 22.26
CA LYS A 124 -12.15 -2.10 22.33
C LYS A 124 -11.18 -3.21 22.74
N ASN A 125 -11.60 -4.04 23.71
CA ASN A 125 -10.67 -4.97 24.37
C ASN A 125 -10.62 -6.36 23.73
N LEU A 126 -11.68 -6.76 23.02
CA LEU A 126 -11.79 -8.10 22.45
C LEU A 126 -12.07 -8.09 20.94
N TYR A 127 -13.16 -7.45 20.52
CA TYR A 127 -13.61 -7.60 19.13
C TYR A 127 -12.72 -6.86 18.14
N GLU A 128 -12.34 -5.62 18.42
CA GLU A 128 -11.48 -4.83 17.54
C GLU A 128 -10.10 -5.49 17.34
N PRO A 129 -9.37 -5.90 18.40
CA PRO A 129 -8.11 -6.61 18.24
C PRO A 129 -8.24 -7.92 17.46
N LEU A 130 -9.31 -8.68 17.69
CA LEU A 130 -9.57 -9.92 16.97
C LEU A 130 -9.84 -9.66 15.49
N ILE A 131 -10.73 -8.72 15.17
CA ILE A 131 -11.07 -8.35 13.80
C ILE A 131 -9.85 -7.81 13.07
N ARG A 132 -9.08 -6.93 13.70
CA ARG A 132 -7.82 -6.38 13.14
C ARG A 132 -6.83 -7.49 12.82
N ARG A 133 -6.69 -8.46 13.70
CA ARG A 133 -5.79 -9.61 13.49
C ARG A 133 -6.29 -10.49 12.34
N THR A 134 -7.58 -10.78 12.28
CA THR A 134 -8.16 -11.62 11.22
C THR A 134 -8.25 -10.90 9.88
N ALA A 135 -8.33 -9.56 9.87
CA ALA A 135 -8.28 -8.77 8.65
C ALA A 135 -6.89 -8.79 7.96
N GLY A 136 -5.85 -9.30 8.64
CA GLY A 136 -4.52 -9.46 8.07
C GLY A 136 -3.83 -8.15 7.69
N LEU A 137 -4.32 -7.01 8.16
CA LEU A 137 -3.62 -5.74 8.04
C LEU A 137 -2.33 -5.77 8.85
N GLY A 138 -1.24 -5.31 8.24
CA GLY A 138 0.07 -5.31 8.89
C GLY A 138 0.10 -4.42 10.13
N LYS A 139 1.04 -4.72 11.01
CA LYS A 139 1.30 -3.91 12.20
C LYS A 139 2.23 -2.76 11.83
N PRO A 140 2.01 -1.55 12.39
CA PRO A 140 2.97 -0.46 12.21
C PRO A 140 4.34 -0.88 12.75
N PRO A 141 5.44 -0.38 12.20
CA PRO A 141 6.76 -0.63 12.73
C PRO A 141 6.85 -0.15 14.18
N ARG A 142 7.55 -0.90 15.02
CA ARG A 142 7.67 -0.56 16.45
C ARG A 142 8.53 0.68 16.68
N GLU A 143 9.50 0.89 15.81
CA GLU A 143 10.42 2.03 15.88
C GLU A 143 10.55 2.61 14.46
N PHE A 144 10.21 3.86 14.32
CA PHE A 144 10.35 4.60 13.08
C PHE A 144 11.31 5.77 13.33
N TYR A 145 12.58 5.53 13.09
CA TYR A 145 13.59 6.60 13.11
C TYR A 145 13.81 7.09 11.67
N SER A 146 13.06 8.08 11.26
CA SER A 146 13.45 8.83 10.06
C SER A 146 14.42 9.94 10.49
N LYS A 147 15.57 10.01 9.85
CA LYS A 147 16.39 11.22 9.89
C LYS A 147 15.61 12.30 9.16
N SER A 148 14.94 13.16 9.90
CA SER A 148 14.20 14.29 9.33
C SER A 148 15.00 15.58 9.56
N THR A 149 15.05 16.42 8.55
CA THR A 149 15.51 17.80 8.68
C THR A 149 14.28 18.68 8.86
N HIS A 150 14.30 19.51 9.88
CA HIS A 150 13.23 20.47 10.13
C HIS A 150 13.58 21.80 9.45
N LEU A 151 12.76 22.20 8.50
CA LEU A 151 12.85 23.49 7.81
C LEU A 151 11.60 24.28 8.14
N HIS A 152 11.78 25.57 8.44
CA HIS A 152 10.69 26.49 8.69
C HIS A 152 10.60 27.49 7.53
N HIS A 153 9.44 27.54 6.89
CA HIS A 153 9.12 28.49 5.84
C HIS A 153 7.84 29.24 6.21
N ASN A 154 7.88 30.56 6.05
CA ASN A 154 6.69 31.39 6.13
C ASN A 154 6.25 31.71 4.73
N VAL A 155 5.06 31.28 4.34
CA VAL A 155 4.51 31.47 2.99
C VAL A 155 3.02 31.78 3.09
N ASP A 156 2.48 32.51 2.13
CA ASP A 156 1.04 32.79 2.07
C ASP A 156 0.25 31.54 1.70
N ILE A 157 0.80 30.72 0.80
CA ILE A 157 0.11 29.55 0.26
C ILE A 157 1.07 28.35 0.20
N LEU A 158 0.69 27.24 0.81
CA LEU A 158 1.39 25.98 0.71
C LEU A 158 0.62 25.02 -0.21
N ILE A 159 1.28 24.51 -1.24
CA ILE A 159 0.74 23.47 -2.14
C ILE A 159 1.41 22.14 -1.82
N GLY A 160 0.64 21.18 -1.35
CA GLY A 160 1.11 19.81 -1.07
C GLY A 160 0.93 18.90 -2.28
N GLY A 161 2.04 18.53 -2.93
CA GLY A 161 2.08 17.62 -4.07
C GLY A 161 2.21 18.31 -5.41
N GLY A 162 3.20 17.89 -6.20
CA GLY A 162 3.53 18.40 -7.53
C GLY A 162 2.89 17.61 -8.68
N GLY A 163 1.74 16.98 -8.46
CA GLY A 163 0.94 16.34 -9.50
C GLY A 163 0.15 17.38 -10.33
N LEU A 164 -0.75 16.90 -11.21
CA LEU A 164 -1.54 17.75 -12.10
C LEU A 164 -2.23 18.90 -11.37
N SER A 165 -2.95 18.60 -10.30
CA SER A 165 -3.71 19.61 -9.54
C SER A 165 -2.81 20.65 -8.87
N GLY A 166 -1.70 20.20 -8.26
CA GLY A 166 -0.73 21.09 -7.64
C GLY A 166 -0.03 22.00 -8.64
N LEU A 167 0.35 21.45 -9.79
CA LEU A 167 0.98 22.23 -10.87
C LEU A 167 0.02 23.27 -11.47
N LEU A 168 -1.26 22.90 -11.66
CA LEU A 168 -2.27 23.86 -12.13
C LEU A 168 -2.54 24.96 -11.10
N ALA A 169 -2.59 24.63 -9.82
CA ALA A 169 -2.72 25.60 -8.74
C ALA A 169 -1.51 26.55 -8.71
N ALA A 170 -0.29 26.01 -8.74
CA ALA A 170 0.94 26.80 -8.78
C ALA A 170 0.98 27.73 -10.01
N LYS A 171 0.63 27.20 -11.19
CA LYS A 171 0.55 28.00 -12.42
C LYS A 171 -0.45 29.16 -12.29
N LYS A 172 -1.60 28.92 -11.68
CA LYS A 172 -2.63 29.94 -11.50
C LYS A 172 -2.20 31.02 -10.51
N LEU A 173 -1.36 30.69 -9.55
CA LEU A 173 -0.85 31.60 -8.53
C LEU A 173 0.45 32.32 -8.96
N ALA A 174 1.14 31.86 -9.98
CA ALA A 174 2.43 32.39 -10.42
C ALA A 174 2.44 33.87 -10.87
N GLY A 175 1.29 34.50 -11.06
CA GLY A 175 1.17 35.93 -11.40
C GLY A 175 0.64 36.77 -10.25
N THR A 176 0.49 36.21 -9.06
CA THR A 176 -0.03 36.92 -7.90
C THR A 176 1.12 37.47 -7.04
N ASP A 177 0.80 38.40 -6.14
CA ASP A 177 1.71 38.94 -5.13
C ASP A 177 1.93 38.03 -3.94
N LYS A 178 1.47 36.79 -4.01
CA LYS A 178 1.54 35.79 -2.93
C LYS A 178 2.83 35.01 -2.97
N ASP A 179 3.40 34.77 -1.80
CA ASP A 179 4.51 33.84 -1.64
C ASP A 179 3.97 32.40 -1.61
N VAL A 180 4.35 31.59 -2.61
CA VAL A 180 3.81 30.24 -2.83
C VAL A 180 4.89 29.20 -2.75
N LEU A 181 4.75 28.24 -1.83
CA LEU A 181 5.63 27.08 -1.70
C LEU A 181 4.91 25.82 -2.20
N LEU A 182 5.49 25.14 -3.19
CA LEU A 182 5.06 23.81 -3.60
C LEU A 182 6.04 22.77 -3.06
N ILE A 183 5.53 21.77 -2.34
CA ILE A 183 6.31 20.65 -1.83
C ILE A 183 5.92 19.36 -2.55
N GLU A 184 6.92 18.57 -2.95
CA GLU A 184 6.74 17.27 -3.59
C GLU A 184 7.59 16.22 -2.87
N ARG A 185 7.05 15.02 -2.69
CA ARG A 185 7.76 13.90 -2.06
C ARG A 185 8.76 13.24 -3.00
N GLU A 186 8.43 13.20 -4.28
CA GLU A 186 9.30 12.61 -5.31
C GLU A 186 10.35 13.63 -5.76
N ASN A 187 11.44 13.15 -6.36
CA ASN A 187 12.52 14.01 -6.86
C ASN A 187 12.13 14.86 -8.08
N GLU A 188 10.96 14.62 -8.65
CA GLU A 188 10.49 15.27 -9.86
C GLU A 188 9.00 15.59 -9.75
N LEU A 189 8.59 16.71 -10.34
CA LEU A 189 7.19 17.10 -10.47
C LEU A 189 6.49 16.30 -11.57
N GLY A 190 5.16 16.30 -11.57
CA GLY A 190 4.32 15.69 -12.61
C GLY A 190 3.43 14.58 -12.12
N GLY A 191 3.81 13.83 -11.07
CA GLY A 191 3.00 12.74 -10.54
C GLY A 191 2.61 11.74 -11.63
N ILE A 192 1.32 11.45 -11.77
CA ILE A 192 0.79 10.51 -12.77
C ILE A 192 1.01 10.94 -14.23
N LEU A 193 1.31 12.20 -14.48
CA LEU A 193 1.57 12.69 -15.84
C LEU A 193 2.89 12.20 -16.44
N LYS A 194 3.72 11.54 -15.64
CA LYS A 194 5.02 10.99 -16.09
C LYS A 194 4.92 9.57 -16.64
N ASN A 195 3.78 8.89 -16.53
CA ASN A 195 3.60 7.50 -16.93
C ASN A 195 2.82 7.38 -18.22
#